data_27ad12d536bdb376b5e1da65ff5b0ecc
#
_entry.id   27ad12d536bdb376b5e1da65ff5b0ecc
#
_cell.length_a   1.000
_cell.length_b   1.000
_cell.length_c   1.000
_cell.angle_alpha   90.00
_cell.angle_beta   90.00
_cell.angle_gamma   90.00
#
_symmetry.space_group_name_H-M   'P 1'
#
loop_
_entity.id
_entity.type
_entity.pdbx_description
1 polymer ?
#
loop_
_entity_poly.entity_id
_entity_poly.type
_entity_poly.pdbx_seq_one_letter_code
_entity_poly.pdbx_strand_id
1 'polypeptide(L)'
;MTKKKASPSLDSSESIPTLSEESSELGSIRINHSVVAGIVRLATQSVAGVINVGGGGVVEGLTDFFAKKESERGVQVSESEDGGYEIEVRVVLRFGVDLAKTGLHIQEAIRDQILTMTGNHAKTIDVVIDDIKQESADKHSLDSDDWEDSSSSD
;
A
#
# COMPACT_ATOMS: atom_id res chain seq x y z
N MET A 1 6.85 8.05 49.46
CA MET A 1 6.92 7.68 48.99
C MET A 1 6.82 7.47 47.80
N THR A 2 7.08 7.29 47.12
CA THR A 2 6.96 7.20 45.99
C THR A 2 7.34 6.23 45.34
N LYS A 3 7.03 5.62 44.79
CA LYS A 3 7.27 4.64 44.18
C LYS A 3 7.50 4.70 42.91
N LYS A 4 8.06 4.17 42.27
CA LYS A 4 8.32 4.18 41.14
C LYS A 4 8.10 3.18 40.46
N LYS A 5 7.84 2.99 39.60
CA LYS A 5 7.53 2.11 38.94
C LYS A 5 8.51 1.57 38.17
N ALA A 6 8.60 0.66 37.88
CA ALA A 6 9.46 0.06 37.22
C ALA A 6 9.34 0.03 35.90
N SER A 7 10.19 0.20 35.18
CA SER A 7 9.98 0.15 33.92
C SER A 7 10.05 -1.12 33.45
N PRO A 8 9.49 -1.44 32.51
CA PRO A 8 9.37 -2.67 32.02
C PRO A 8 10.47 -3.07 31.30
N SER A 9 10.81 -4.05 31.40
CA SER A 9 11.79 -4.46 30.74
C SER A 9 11.60 -4.73 29.47
N LEU A 10 12.20 -4.42 28.66
CA LEU A 10 11.96 -4.67 27.42
C LEU A 10 12.25 -5.83 26.96
N ASP A 11 11.71 -6.58 26.74
CA ASP A 11 11.87 -7.68 26.20
C ASP A 11 11.95 -7.60 24.87
N SER A 12 12.79 -7.46 24.31
CA SER A 12 12.76 -7.36 23.01
C SER A 12 12.43 -8.43 22.27
N SER A 13 11.89 -9.21 22.65
CA SER A 13 11.60 -10.24 21.94
C SER A 13 10.80 -10.04 20.92
N GLU A 14 11.10 -10.10 19.96
CA GLU A 14 10.35 -10.07 18.90
C GLU A 14 9.16 -9.75 18.86
N SER A 15 8.86 -8.92 19.12
CA SER A 15 7.63 -8.66 19.10
C SER A 15 7.07 -8.54 17.84
N ILE A 16 6.10 -8.97 17.61
CA ILE A 16 5.40 -8.81 16.49
C ILE A 16 5.10 -7.43 16.44
N PRO A 17 5.34 -6.78 15.52
CA PRO A 17 5.07 -5.42 15.43
C PRO A 17 3.65 -5.17 15.53
N THR A 18 3.20 -4.68 16.55
CA THR A 18 1.88 -4.45 16.72
C THR A 18 1.72 -3.05 16.77
N LEU A 19 1.03 -2.49 16.02
CA LEU A 19 0.84 -1.15 16.02
C LEU A 19 -0.20 -0.63 16.84
N SER A 20 -1.15 -1.14 17.19
CA SER A 20 -2.06 -0.59 18.06
C SER A 20 -2.32 -1.64 18.99
N GLU A 21 -2.04 -1.47 20.15
CA GLU A 21 -2.38 -2.44 21.04
C GLU A 21 -3.46 -1.90 21.82
N GLU A 22 -4.61 -2.13 21.50
CA GLU A 22 -5.70 -1.67 22.26
C GLU A 22 -6.04 -2.75 23.20
N SER A 23 -5.92 -2.57 24.43
CA SER A 23 -6.26 -3.61 25.35
C SER A 23 -7.56 -3.33 25.99
N SER A 24 -8.41 -4.22 26.06
CA SER A 24 -9.66 -4.05 26.76
C SER A 24 -9.76 -5.17 27.76
N GLU A 25 -10.85 -5.20 28.46
CA GLU A 25 -11.00 -6.24 29.43
C GLU A 25 -11.13 -7.56 28.77
N LEU A 26 -11.41 -7.62 27.49
CA LEU A 26 -11.54 -8.87 26.81
C LEU A 26 -10.24 -9.36 26.20
N GLY A 27 -9.22 -8.58 26.20
CA GLY A 27 -7.93 -9.00 25.62
C GLY A 27 -7.32 -7.90 24.82
N SER A 28 -6.38 -8.22 23.96
CA SER A 28 -5.71 -7.20 23.19
C SER A 28 -6.00 -7.37 21.72
N ILE A 29 -5.94 -6.30 20.97
CA ILE A 29 -6.13 -6.32 19.54
C ILE A 29 -4.83 -5.89 18.94
N ARG A 30 -4.30 -6.68 18.03
CA ARG A 30 -3.03 -6.35 17.43
C ARG A 30 -3.15 -6.35 15.94
N ILE A 31 -2.54 -5.39 15.29
CA ILE A 31 -2.60 -5.24 13.87
C ILE A 31 -1.25 -5.51 13.30
N ASN A 32 -1.16 -6.51 12.44
CA ASN A 32 0.10 -6.88 11.90
C ASN A 32 0.54 -5.89 10.85
N HIS A 33 1.83 -5.71 10.66
CA HIS A 33 2.33 -4.77 9.68
C HIS A 33 1.89 -5.14 8.28
N SER A 34 1.64 -6.40 7.99
CA SER A 34 1.20 -6.78 6.67
C SER A 34 -0.20 -6.25 6.40
N VAL A 35 -1.00 -6.06 7.44
CA VAL A 35 -2.30 -5.48 7.25
C VAL A 35 -2.15 -4.01 6.91
N VAL A 36 -1.22 -3.35 7.57
CA VAL A 36 -0.99 -1.94 7.29
C VAL A 36 -0.47 -1.79 5.87
N ALA A 37 0.41 -2.69 5.43
CA ALA A 37 0.90 -2.63 4.06
C ALA A 37 -0.24 -2.84 3.08
N GLY A 38 -1.18 -3.68 3.40
CA GLY A 38 -2.34 -3.88 2.55
C GLY A 38 -3.19 -2.64 2.46
N ILE A 39 -3.37 -1.94 3.57
CA ILE A 39 -4.14 -0.71 3.57
C ILE A 39 -3.42 0.31 2.69
N VAL A 40 -2.11 0.42 2.82
CA VAL A 40 -1.34 1.37 2.03
C VAL A 40 -1.49 1.05 0.55
N ARG A 41 -1.41 -0.22 0.20
CA ARG A 41 -1.49 -0.59 -1.18
C ARG A 41 -2.87 -0.28 -1.75
N LEU A 42 -3.91 -0.61 -1.06
CA LEU A 42 -5.24 -0.37 -1.58
C LEU A 42 -5.57 1.12 -1.63
N ALA A 43 -5.13 1.87 -0.64
CA ALA A 43 -5.35 3.31 -0.67
C ALA A 43 -4.62 3.92 -1.84
N THR A 44 -3.41 3.46 -2.12
CA THR A 44 -2.63 4.00 -3.21
C THR A 44 -3.29 3.66 -4.54
N GLN A 45 -3.78 2.45 -4.66
CA GLN A 45 -4.38 2.04 -5.91
C GLN A 45 -5.68 2.79 -6.20
N SER A 46 -6.27 3.39 -5.21
CA SER A 46 -7.50 4.12 -5.45
C SER A 46 -7.24 5.52 -5.98
N VAL A 47 -6.01 5.97 -6.05
CA VAL A 47 -5.73 7.33 -6.49
C VAL A 47 -5.65 7.35 -7.99
N ALA A 48 -6.30 8.34 -8.61
CA ALA A 48 -6.30 8.41 -10.06
C ALA A 48 -4.87 8.61 -10.56
N GLY A 49 -4.50 7.94 -11.57
CA GLY A 49 -3.17 8.06 -12.14
C GLY A 49 -2.22 6.96 -11.73
N VAL A 50 -2.58 6.18 -10.74
CA VAL A 50 -1.72 5.12 -10.28
C VAL A 50 -2.00 3.87 -11.10
N ILE A 51 -0.98 3.33 -11.73
CA ILE A 51 -1.14 2.13 -12.49
C ILE A 51 -0.80 0.93 -11.65
N ASN A 52 0.20 1.03 -10.84
CA ASN A 52 0.63 -0.12 -10.11
C ASN A 52 1.36 0.26 -8.86
N VAL A 53 1.34 -0.60 -7.88
CA VAL A 53 2.10 -0.40 -6.67
C VAL A 53 3.16 -1.48 -6.67
N GLY A 54 4.38 -1.09 -6.47
CA GLY A 54 5.45 -2.02 -6.57
C GLY A 54 5.99 -1.94 -7.97
N GLY A 55 7.08 -2.47 -8.21
CA GLY A 55 7.64 -2.36 -9.46
C GLY A 55 6.92 -3.11 -10.36
N GLY A 56 6.64 -2.68 -11.38
CA GLY A 56 5.90 -3.40 -12.20
C GLY A 56 6.72 -4.15 -12.99
N GLY A 57 6.70 -4.98 -13.34
CA GLY A 57 7.37 -5.57 -14.19
C GLY A 57 7.84 -6.85 -13.97
N VAL A 58 8.77 -7.21 -14.56
CA VAL A 58 9.13 -8.44 -14.56
C VAL A 58 9.66 -8.88 -13.32
N VAL A 59 9.39 -9.92 -12.92
CA VAL A 59 9.80 -10.37 -11.79
C VAL A 59 11.13 -10.87 -11.92
N GLU A 60 12.05 -10.35 -11.33
CA GLU A 60 13.19 -10.83 -11.45
C GLU A 60 13.41 -11.76 -10.45
N GLY A 61 13.52 -12.73 -10.27
CA GLY A 61 13.74 -13.58 -9.27
C GLY A 61 12.62 -14.21 -8.64
N LEU A 62 12.34 -15.40 -8.92
CA LEU A 62 11.21 -15.98 -8.33
C LEU A 62 11.32 -16.10 -6.85
N THR A 63 12.49 -16.08 -6.32
CA THR A 63 12.57 -16.19 -4.90
C THR A 63 12.01 -14.99 -4.23
N ASP A 64 12.23 -13.83 -4.79
CA ASP A 64 11.67 -12.69 -4.16
C ASP A 64 10.21 -12.72 -4.29
N PHE A 65 9.69 -13.27 -5.37
CA PHE A 65 8.29 -13.28 -5.56
C PHE A 65 7.64 -14.08 -4.45
N PHE A 66 8.22 -15.16 -4.05
CA PHE A 66 7.59 -15.92 -3.04
C PHE A 66 7.91 -15.40 -1.65
N ALA A 67 8.92 -14.59 -1.50
CA ALA A 67 9.27 -14.13 -0.19
C ALA A 67 8.35 -13.08 0.35
N LYS A 68 7.70 -12.30 -0.49
CA LYS A 68 6.85 -11.28 -0.01
C LYS A 68 5.45 -11.48 -0.43
N LYS A 69 4.51 -11.20 0.44
CA LYS A 69 3.15 -11.30 0.08
C LYS A 69 2.83 -10.24 -0.89
N GLU A 70 1.85 -10.45 -1.68
CA GLU A 70 1.49 -9.46 -2.65
C GLU A 70 1.16 -8.16 -2.01
N SER A 71 0.53 -8.17 -0.88
CA SER A 71 0.15 -6.92 -0.28
C SER A 71 1.35 -6.13 0.18
N GLU A 72 2.48 -6.73 0.30
CA GLU A 72 3.63 -6.00 0.76
C GLU A 72 4.57 -5.63 -0.34
N ARG A 73 4.26 -6.00 -1.61
CA ARG A 73 5.12 -5.62 -2.63
C ARG A 73 5.14 -4.17 -2.83
N GLY A 74 6.23 -3.51 -2.82
CA GLY A 74 6.34 -2.08 -3.04
C GLY A 74 5.96 -1.26 -1.85
N VAL A 75 5.69 -1.86 -0.71
CA VAL A 75 5.31 -1.11 0.47
C VAL A 75 6.19 -1.54 1.62
N GLN A 76 6.75 -0.58 2.33
CA GLN A 76 7.49 -0.88 3.52
C GLN A 76 6.87 -0.13 4.68
N VAL A 77 6.67 -0.79 5.78
CA VAL A 77 6.04 -0.19 6.95
C VAL A 77 6.91 -0.47 8.17
N SER A 78 7.20 0.55 8.92
CA SER A 78 7.88 0.36 10.19
C SER A 78 7.25 1.29 11.21
N GLU A 79 7.62 1.18 12.46
CA GLU A 79 7.08 2.02 13.47
C GLU A 79 8.10 2.94 13.96
N SER A 80 7.75 4.17 14.19
CA SER A 80 8.70 5.10 14.71
C SER A 80 8.73 4.97 16.21
N GLU A 81 9.69 5.58 16.85
CA GLU A 81 9.77 5.44 18.26
C GLU A 81 8.62 6.02 18.97
N ASP A 82 7.93 6.95 18.45
CA ASP A 82 6.80 7.54 19.12
C ASP A 82 5.53 6.84 18.75
N GLY A 83 5.60 5.75 18.06
CA GLY A 83 4.39 4.99 17.80
C GLY A 83 3.75 5.20 16.46
N GLY A 84 4.15 6.14 15.69
CA GLY A 84 3.54 6.33 14.40
C GLY A 84 4.14 5.42 13.37
N TYR A 85 3.47 5.32 12.22
CA TYR A 85 3.99 4.50 11.18
C TYR A 85 4.91 5.27 10.28
N GLU A 86 5.94 4.63 9.82
CA GLU A 86 6.78 5.21 8.78
C GLU A 86 6.59 4.35 7.57
N ILE A 87 6.13 4.92 6.49
CA ILE A 87 5.70 4.17 5.34
C ILE A 87 6.44 4.63 4.10
N GLU A 88 6.84 3.68 3.26
CA GLU A 88 7.38 4.03 1.98
C GLU A 88 6.59 3.24 0.96
N VAL A 89 6.12 3.85 -0.11
CA VAL A 89 5.39 3.13 -1.14
C VAL A 89 5.98 3.48 -2.49
N ARG A 90 6.19 2.47 -3.32
CA ARG A 90 6.77 2.67 -4.64
C ARG A 90 5.66 2.46 -5.65
N VAL A 91 5.56 3.34 -6.60
CA VAL A 91 4.44 3.33 -7.53
C VAL A 91 4.86 3.54 -8.97
N VAL A 92 4.02 3.11 -9.86
CA VAL A 92 4.17 3.39 -11.27
C VAL A 92 2.96 4.23 -11.64
N LEU A 93 3.19 5.38 -12.25
CA LEU A 93 2.11 6.29 -12.55
C LEU A 93 1.89 6.39 -14.05
N ARG A 94 0.74 6.93 -14.43
CA ARG A 94 0.40 7.01 -15.82
C ARG A 94 1.08 8.21 -16.45
N PHE A 95 1.54 8.04 -17.66
CA PHE A 95 2.18 9.13 -18.36
C PHE A 95 1.16 10.23 -18.55
N GLY A 96 1.55 11.43 -18.32
CA GLY A 96 0.68 12.58 -18.50
C GLY A 96 0.10 13.16 -17.24
N VAL A 97 0.21 12.47 -16.12
CA VAL A 97 -0.35 13.04 -14.90
C VAL A 97 0.68 13.94 -14.26
N ASP A 98 0.22 14.81 -13.40
CA ASP A 98 1.11 15.66 -12.65
C ASP A 98 1.70 14.79 -11.57
N LEU A 99 2.97 14.48 -11.65
CA LEU A 99 3.57 13.52 -10.73
C LEU A 99 3.58 14.03 -9.30
N ALA A 100 3.88 15.28 -9.11
CA ALA A 100 3.96 15.79 -7.75
C ALA A 100 2.58 15.83 -7.11
N LYS A 101 1.58 16.22 -7.89
CA LYS A 101 0.27 16.30 -7.33
C LYS A 101 -0.29 14.93 -7.07
N THR A 102 -0.01 13.98 -7.95
CA THR A 102 -0.48 12.63 -7.73
C THR A 102 0.19 12.06 -6.48
N GLY A 103 1.47 12.36 -6.29
CA GLY A 103 2.16 11.92 -5.11
C GLY A 103 1.53 12.47 -3.83
N LEU A 104 1.10 13.71 -3.90
CA LEU A 104 0.46 14.29 -2.73
C LEU A 104 -0.87 13.60 -2.47
N HIS A 105 -1.62 13.33 -3.52
CA HIS A 105 -2.89 12.65 -3.33
C HIS A 105 -2.68 11.26 -2.73
N ILE A 106 -1.59 10.60 -3.11
CA ILE A 106 -1.28 9.31 -2.54
C ILE A 106 -0.99 9.46 -1.05
N GLN A 107 -0.23 10.47 -0.68
CA GLN A 107 0.07 10.67 0.73
C GLN A 107 -1.22 10.92 1.53
N GLU A 108 -2.11 11.70 0.97
CA GLU A 108 -3.33 12.01 1.69
C GLU A 108 -4.22 10.78 1.80
N ALA A 109 -4.32 10.00 0.75
CA ALA A 109 -5.15 8.82 0.79
C ALA A 109 -4.63 7.82 1.81
N ILE A 110 -3.33 7.65 1.87
CA ILE A 110 -2.74 6.72 2.81
C ILE A 110 -2.96 7.23 4.22
N ARG A 111 -2.70 8.52 4.45
CA ARG A 111 -2.85 9.06 5.78
C ARG A 111 -4.27 8.85 6.30
N ASP A 112 -5.24 9.14 5.46
CA ASP A 112 -6.61 9.07 5.91
C ASP A 112 -7.04 7.63 6.15
N GLN A 113 -6.63 6.70 5.30
CA GLN A 113 -7.03 5.34 5.51
C GLN A 113 -6.34 4.69 6.70
N ILE A 114 -5.09 5.01 6.92
CA ILE A 114 -4.40 4.46 8.06
C ILE A 114 -5.07 4.96 9.34
N LEU A 115 -5.38 6.22 9.39
CA LEU A 115 -5.99 6.73 10.58
C LEU A 115 -7.37 6.14 10.79
N THR A 116 -8.16 6.03 9.73
CA THR A 116 -9.50 5.51 9.86
C THR A 116 -9.52 4.05 10.27
N MET A 117 -8.63 3.27 9.73
CA MET A 117 -8.71 1.85 9.97
C MET A 117 -7.89 1.37 11.15
N THR A 118 -6.85 2.05 11.52
CA THR A 118 -6.04 1.58 12.62
C THR A 118 -6.10 2.47 13.84
N GLY A 119 -6.57 3.67 13.68
CA GLY A 119 -6.56 4.60 14.80
C GLY A 119 -5.19 5.21 15.06
N ASN A 120 -4.20 4.80 14.31
CA ASN A 120 -2.86 5.31 14.52
C ASN A 120 -2.52 6.24 13.38
N HIS A 121 -1.51 7.03 13.49
CA HIS A 121 -1.22 8.00 12.47
C HIS A 121 0.02 7.61 11.71
N ALA A 122 0.14 8.09 10.51
CA ALA A 122 1.33 7.87 9.72
C ALA A 122 2.25 9.04 9.93
N LYS A 123 3.46 8.78 10.43
CA LYS A 123 4.36 9.85 10.71
C LYS A 123 5.03 10.30 9.44
N THR A 124 5.45 9.41 8.60
CA THR A 124 5.99 9.80 7.31
C THR A 124 5.41 8.88 6.27
N ILE A 125 5.18 9.40 5.08
CA ILE A 125 4.70 8.62 3.97
C ILE A 125 5.53 9.05 2.79
N ASP A 126 6.51 8.23 2.43
CA ASP A 126 7.38 8.55 1.32
C ASP A 126 6.86 7.86 0.08
N VAL A 127 6.66 8.60 -0.97
CA VAL A 127 6.17 8.05 -2.20
C VAL A 127 7.29 8.09 -3.21
N VAL A 128 7.66 6.95 -3.74
CA VAL A 128 8.74 6.88 -4.70
C VAL A 128 8.11 6.51 -6.03
N ILE A 129 8.24 7.36 -7.02
CA ILE A 129 7.68 7.09 -8.32
C ILE A 129 8.76 6.41 -9.12
N ASP A 130 8.61 5.12 -9.30
CA ASP A 130 9.62 4.33 -9.94
C ASP A 130 9.53 4.32 -11.45
N ASP A 131 8.40 4.56 -12.00
CA ASP A 131 8.27 4.46 -13.44
C ASP A 131 6.99 5.14 -13.88
N ILE A 132 6.89 5.46 -15.17
CA ILE A 132 5.65 5.96 -15.71
C ILE A 132 5.36 5.14 -16.94
N LYS A 133 4.11 4.85 -17.17
CA LYS A 133 3.73 4.04 -18.30
C LYS A 133 2.54 4.62 -19.02
N GLN A 134 2.48 4.38 -20.30
CA GLN A 134 1.37 4.88 -21.02
C GLN A 134 0.33 3.82 -21.03
N GLU A 135 -0.87 4.16 -20.75
CA GLU A 135 -1.87 3.19 -20.67
C GLU A 135 -2.25 2.87 -22.02
N SER A 136 -2.26 1.70 -22.45
CA SER A 136 -2.60 1.39 -23.79
C SER A 136 -4.01 1.39 -23.94
N ALA A 137 -4.46 2.02 -24.90
CA ALA A 137 -5.81 2.09 -25.04
C ALA A 137 -6.33 1.04 -25.77
N ASP A 138 -5.64 0.13 -26.06
CA ASP A 138 -6.19 -0.73 -26.95
C ASP A 138 -6.89 -1.81 -26.48
N LYS A 139 -7.19 -1.91 -25.44
CA LYS A 139 -7.95 -2.97 -25.09
C LYS A 139 -9.23 -2.95 -25.51
N HIS A 140 -9.73 -2.08 -26.21
CA HIS A 140 -11.03 -2.08 -26.34
C HIS A 140 -11.47 -2.28 -27.59
N SER A 141 -10.77 -2.33 -28.47
CA SER A 141 -11.36 -2.37 -29.62
C SER A 141 -11.57 -3.57 -30.18
N LEU A 142 -11.34 -4.46 -29.64
CA LEU A 142 -11.62 -5.57 -30.26
C LEU A 142 -12.78 -6.12 -30.39
N ASP A 143 -13.60 -5.72 -29.95
CA ASP A 143 -14.81 -6.37 -30.04
C ASP A 143 -15.60 -6.06 -31.04
N SER A 144 -15.41 -5.43 -31.74
CA SER A 144 -16.31 -5.18 -32.63
C SER A 144 -16.48 -6.07 -33.53
N ASP A 145 -16.69 -6.82 -33.51
CA ASP A 145 -16.93 -7.71 -34.37
C ASP A 145 -17.87 -7.55 -35.17
N ASP A 146 -18.04 -6.90 -35.65
CA ASP A 146 -18.92 -6.76 -36.53
C ASP A 146 -18.80 -7.62 -37.54
N TRP A 147 -18.92 -8.69 -37.49
CA TRP A 147 -19.02 -9.55 -38.44
C TRP A 147 -20.10 -9.50 -39.13
N GLU A 148 -20.66 -8.73 -39.54
CA GLU A 148 -21.69 -8.60 -40.30
C GLU A 148 -21.66 -9.38 -41.37
N ASP A 149 -22.03 -10.20 -41.44
CA ASP A 149 -22.17 -11.01 -42.43
C ASP A 149 -22.98 -10.66 -43.39
N SER A 150 -22.76 -10.12 -44.06
CA SER A 150 -23.56 -9.84 -45.01
C SER A 150 -23.78 -10.74 -45.90
N SER A 151 -24.07 -11.54 -45.79
CA SER A 151 -24.33 -12.42 -46.69
C SER A 151 -25.42 -12.37 -47.31
N SER A 152 -25.74 -11.82 -47.77
CA SER A 152 -26.83 -11.79 -48.37
C SER A 152 -26.97 -12.31 -49.40
N SER A 153 -26.97 -12.72 -49.84
CA SER A 153 -27.18 -13.31 -50.84
C SER A 153 -28.14 -13.41 -51.51
N ASP A 154 -28.53 -13.34 -51.95
CA ASP A 154 -29.47 -13.44 -52.70
C ASP A 154 -29.77 -13.94 -53.02
#